data_9e78df7cd255f205cde707afcce5f897
#
_entry.id   9e78df7cd255f205cde707afcce5f897
#
_cell.length_a   1.000
_cell.length_b   1.000
_cell.length_c   1.000
_cell.angle_alpha   90.00
_cell.angle_beta   90.00
_cell.angle_gamma   90.00
#
_symmetry.space_group_name_H-M   'P 1'
#
loop_
_entity.id
_entity.type
_entity.pdbx_description
1 polymer ?
#
loop_
_entity_poly.entity_id
_entity_poly.type
_entity_poly.pdbx_seq_one_letter_code
_entity_poly.pdbx_strand_id
1 'polypeptide(L)'
;EVIEKASSLGLFGNKNPILFIDEIHRFSKSQQDSLLNAVEKGIVTLIGATTENPSYEVISALISRCQVYTLKSLNNGDLKRLIDRAIKEDKILKEFNIKIKEIDSLIQISNGDARKLLNILELVVRSNIEKNIVITNDLVIEKTQENIVRYDKNGDQHYDIISAFIKS
;
A
#
# COMPACT_ATOMS: atom_id res chain seq x y z
N GLU A 1 6.23 26.58 -2.21
CA GLU A 1 7.08 26.00 -3.28
C GLU A 1 6.30 25.09 -4.22
N VAL A 2 5.64 23.99 -3.76
CA VAL A 2 4.89 23.08 -4.68
C VAL A 2 3.70 23.78 -5.31
N ILE A 3 2.92 24.52 -4.53
CA ILE A 3 1.77 25.30 -5.01
C ILE A 3 2.20 26.43 -5.95
N GLU A 4 3.30 27.09 -5.68
CA GLU A 4 3.88 28.13 -6.52
C GLU A 4 4.33 27.58 -7.88
N LYS A 5 4.98 26.41 -7.89
CA LYS A 5 5.30 25.68 -9.11
C LYS A 5 4.04 25.29 -9.88
N ALA A 6 2.99 24.82 -9.20
CA ALA A 6 1.72 24.49 -9.81
C ALA A 6 1.05 25.72 -10.45
N SER A 7 1.10 26.88 -9.78
CA SER A 7 0.57 28.15 -10.30
C SER A 7 1.32 28.60 -11.56
N SER A 8 2.65 28.43 -11.61
CA SER A 8 3.44 28.78 -12.79
C SER A 8 3.19 27.84 -13.97
N LEU A 9 2.93 26.56 -13.73
CA LEU A 9 2.58 25.59 -14.76
C LEU A 9 1.17 25.81 -15.32
N GLY A 10 0.22 26.27 -14.49
CA GLY A 10 -1.14 26.60 -14.90
C GLY A 10 -1.23 27.80 -15.85
N LEU A 11 -0.25 28.70 -15.84
CA LEU A 11 -0.16 29.83 -16.77
C LEU A 11 0.17 29.41 -18.21
N PHE A 12 0.71 28.23 -18.42
CA PHE A 12 1.17 27.74 -19.75
C PHE A 12 0.41 26.49 -20.25
N GLY A 13 -0.56 25.97 -19.51
CA GLY A 13 -1.27 24.75 -19.89
C GLY A 13 -2.72 24.71 -19.41
N ASN A 14 -3.60 24.17 -20.24
CA ASN A 14 -5.06 24.05 -20.01
C ASN A 14 -5.47 22.98 -18.97
N LYS A 15 -4.58 22.46 -18.16
CA LYS A 15 -4.92 21.40 -17.19
C LYS A 15 -4.37 21.75 -15.80
N ASN A 16 -5.27 21.80 -14.81
CA ASN A 16 -4.88 21.96 -13.42
C ASN A 16 -4.05 20.77 -12.96
N PRO A 17 -2.87 20.98 -12.39
CA PRO A 17 -2.06 19.91 -11.86
C PRO A 17 -2.77 19.20 -10.71
N ILE A 18 -2.50 17.90 -10.56
CA ILE A 18 -2.99 17.10 -9.45
C ILE A 18 -1.95 17.18 -8.32
N LEU A 19 -2.39 17.61 -7.14
CA LEU A 19 -1.62 17.55 -5.91
C LEU A 19 -2.08 16.35 -5.09
N PHE A 20 -1.25 15.30 -5.05
CA PHE A 20 -1.50 14.13 -4.21
C PHE A 20 -0.77 14.28 -2.88
N ILE A 21 -1.50 14.15 -1.78
CA ILE A 21 -0.97 14.18 -0.40
C ILE A 21 -1.36 12.87 0.28
N ASP A 22 -0.36 12.03 0.50
CA ASP A 22 -0.53 10.83 1.32
C ASP A 22 -0.47 11.19 2.80
N GLU A 23 -1.28 10.51 3.62
CA GLU A 23 -1.39 10.73 5.06
C GLU A 23 -1.63 12.22 5.43
N ILE A 24 -2.62 12.84 4.77
CA ILE A 24 -2.93 14.28 4.93
C ILE A 24 -3.23 14.66 6.39
N HIS A 25 -3.64 13.70 7.23
CA HIS A 25 -3.87 13.90 8.66
C HIS A 25 -2.59 14.29 9.43
N ARG A 26 -1.40 13.99 8.89
CA ARG A 26 -0.11 14.39 9.49
C ARG A 26 0.22 15.86 9.28
N PHE A 27 -0.49 16.53 8.38
CA PHE A 27 -0.35 17.96 8.18
C PHE A 27 -1.02 18.71 9.33
N SER A 28 -0.34 19.72 9.90
CA SER A 28 -0.95 20.61 10.88
C SER A 28 -2.14 21.35 10.28
N LYS A 29 -3.05 21.82 11.11
CA LYS A 29 -4.22 22.58 10.67
C LYS A 29 -3.81 23.82 9.82
N SER A 30 -2.73 24.49 10.18
CA SER A 30 -2.17 25.61 9.42
C SER A 30 -1.64 25.20 8.05
N GLN A 31 -1.02 24.02 7.94
CA GLN A 31 -0.56 23.49 6.66
C GLN A 31 -1.73 23.10 5.77
N GLN A 32 -2.76 22.48 6.34
CA GLN A 32 -3.99 22.17 5.62
C GLN A 32 -4.71 23.44 5.16
N ASP A 33 -4.76 24.48 6.00
CA ASP A 33 -5.37 25.78 5.69
C ASP A 33 -4.65 26.46 4.51
N SER A 34 -3.34 26.32 4.42
CA SER A 34 -2.55 26.85 3.29
C SER A 34 -2.92 26.26 1.93
N LEU A 35 -3.57 25.08 1.90
CA LEU A 35 -4.05 24.43 0.68
C LEU A 35 -5.37 25.05 0.15
N LEU A 36 -6.17 25.66 1.04
CA LEU A 36 -7.51 26.15 0.71
C LEU A 36 -7.51 27.08 -0.50
N ASN A 37 -6.64 28.07 -0.50
CA ASN A 37 -6.59 29.06 -1.58
C ASN A 37 -6.30 28.42 -2.95
N ALA A 38 -5.43 27.40 -2.99
CA ALA A 38 -5.08 26.70 -4.22
C ALA A 38 -6.22 25.80 -4.72
N VAL A 39 -6.95 25.17 -3.79
CA VAL A 39 -8.12 24.34 -4.10
C VAL A 39 -9.31 25.21 -4.54
N GLU A 40 -9.61 26.28 -3.82
CA GLU A 40 -10.71 27.21 -4.12
C GLU A 40 -10.56 27.89 -5.49
N LYS A 41 -9.35 28.31 -5.82
CA LYS A 41 -9.05 28.95 -7.11
C LYS A 41 -8.88 27.94 -8.25
N GLY A 42 -8.99 26.64 -7.97
CA GLY A 42 -8.76 25.61 -8.98
C GLY A 42 -7.33 25.58 -9.53
N ILE A 43 -6.35 26.11 -8.77
CA ILE A 43 -4.92 26.07 -9.17
C ILE A 43 -4.43 24.63 -9.18
N VAL A 44 -4.94 23.80 -8.26
CA VAL A 44 -4.65 22.38 -8.18
C VAL A 44 -5.92 21.56 -7.97
N THR A 45 -5.91 20.33 -8.46
CA THR A 45 -6.88 19.31 -8.03
C THR A 45 -6.23 18.54 -6.88
N LEU A 46 -6.79 18.66 -5.66
CA LEU A 46 -6.27 17.99 -4.48
C LEU A 46 -6.81 16.56 -4.39
N ILE A 47 -5.91 15.61 -4.18
CA ILE A 47 -6.23 14.24 -3.76
C ILE A 47 -5.50 14.00 -2.43
N GLY A 48 -6.25 13.97 -1.33
CA GLY A 48 -5.74 13.63 0.00
C GLY A 48 -6.08 12.19 0.35
N ALA A 49 -5.09 11.42 0.77
CA ALA A 49 -5.29 10.08 1.32
C ALA A 49 -5.05 10.10 2.84
N THR A 50 -5.81 9.31 3.57
CA THR A 50 -5.66 9.15 5.03
C THR A 50 -6.17 7.80 5.49
N THR A 51 -5.52 7.24 6.51
CA THR A 51 -5.98 6.05 7.24
C THR A 51 -6.92 6.40 8.39
N GLU A 52 -6.98 7.68 8.77
CA GLU A 52 -7.81 8.20 9.85
C GLU A 52 -9.16 8.72 9.36
N ASN A 53 -10.09 8.93 10.28
CA ASN A 53 -11.39 9.51 9.93
C ASN A 53 -11.21 11.00 9.52
N PRO A 54 -11.44 11.34 8.24
CA PRO A 54 -11.19 12.68 7.74
C PRO A 54 -12.02 13.77 8.45
N SER A 55 -13.18 13.42 9.02
CA SER A 55 -14.04 14.38 9.72
C SER A 55 -13.40 14.95 10.99
N TYR A 56 -12.44 14.26 11.59
CA TYR A 56 -11.72 14.72 12.77
C TYR A 56 -10.34 15.29 12.44
N GLU A 57 -9.69 14.72 11.46
CA GLU A 57 -8.29 15.00 11.17
C GLU A 57 -8.08 16.07 10.10
N VAL A 58 -9.03 16.20 9.17
CA VAL A 58 -8.97 17.22 8.13
C VAL A 58 -9.84 18.40 8.49
N ILE A 59 -9.37 19.62 8.20
CA ILE A 59 -10.15 20.83 8.49
C ILE A 59 -11.46 20.83 7.69
N SER A 60 -12.54 21.25 8.33
CA SER A 60 -13.88 21.28 7.74
C SER A 60 -13.94 22.10 6.45
N ALA A 61 -13.15 23.18 6.37
CA ALA A 61 -13.04 24.01 5.19
C ALA A 61 -12.51 23.26 3.96
N LEU A 62 -11.55 22.32 4.12
CA LEU A 62 -11.09 21.44 3.03
C LEU A 62 -12.14 20.37 2.70
N ILE A 63 -12.70 19.73 3.71
CA ILE A 63 -13.71 18.66 3.51
C ILE A 63 -14.91 19.20 2.73
N SER A 64 -15.38 20.41 3.03
CA SER A 64 -16.53 21.02 2.33
C SER A 64 -16.27 21.27 0.83
N ARG A 65 -15.03 21.26 0.40
CA ARG A 65 -14.58 21.45 -1.00
C ARG A 65 -14.08 20.18 -1.67
N CYS A 66 -14.08 19.08 -0.95
CA CYS A 66 -13.63 17.79 -1.44
C CYS A 66 -14.78 16.78 -1.43
N GLN A 67 -14.66 15.78 -2.29
CA GLN A 67 -15.52 14.61 -2.23
C GLN A 67 -14.80 13.53 -1.44
N VAL A 68 -15.47 12.99 -0.41
CA VAL A 68 -14.90 11.93 0.44
C VAL A 68 -15.29 10.57 -0.11
N TYR A 69 -14.29 9.72 -0.33
CA TYR A 69 -14.46 8.33 -0.75
C TYR A 69 -13.86 7.40 0.30
N THR A 70 -14.67 6.46 0.80
CA THR A 70 -14.17 5.42 1.70
C THR A 70 -13.80 4.18 0.89
N LEU A 71 -12.52 3.80 0.94
CA LEU A 71 -12.04 2.59 0.31
C LEU A 71 -12.40 1.38 1.16
N LYS A 72 -12.88 0.32 0.52
CA LYS A 72 -13.16 -0.96 1.18
C LYS A 72 -11.90 -1.82 1.23
N SER A 73 -11.78 -2.60 2.29
CA SER A 73 -10.74 -3.64 2.38
C SER A 73 -10.86 -4.62 1.21
N LEU A 74 -9.73 -5.12 0.74
CA LEU A 74 -9.69 -6.12 -0.32
C LEU A 74 -10.25 -7.45 0.19
N ASN A 75 -11.15 -8.04 -0.59
CA ASN A 75 -11.65 -9.39 -0.32
C ASN A 75 -10.72 -10.45 -0.93
N ASN A 76 -10.95 -11.73 -0.59
CA ASN A 76 -10.11 -12.83 -1.07
C ASN A 76 -10.04 -12.92 -2.61
N GLY A 77 -11.14 -12.57 -3.30
CA GLY A 77 -11.17 -12.53 -4.76
C GLY A 77 -10.31 -11.41 -5.33
N ASP A 78 -10.27 -10.25 -4.66
CA ASP A 78 -9.41 -9.12 -5.04
C ASP A 78 -7.93 -9.48 -4.84
N LEU A 79 -7.60 -10.11 -3.70
CA LEU A 79 -6.23 -10.56 -3.40
C LEU A 79 -5.75 -11.61 -4.39
N LYS A 80 -6.62 -12.56 -4.78
CA LYS A 80 -6.29 -13.56 -5.81
C LYS A 80 -5.99 -12.89 -7.14
N ARG A 81 -6.84 -11.96 -7.59
CA ARG A 81 -6.60 -11.20 -8.83
C ARG A 81 -5.29 -10.40 -8.78
N LEU A 82 -4.95 -9.86 -7.60
CA LEU A 82 -3.70 -9.14 -7.39
C LEU A 82 -2.48 -10.06 -7.55
N ILE A 83 -2.53 -11.27 -6.99
CA ILE A 83 -1.48 -12.29 -7.14
C ILE A 83 -1.31 -12.66 -8.63
N ASP A 84 -2.40 -12.99 -9.31
CA ASP A 84 -2.38 -13.37 -10.73
C ASP A 84 -1.79 -12.25 -11.60
N ARG A 85 -2.15 -11.01 -11.30
CA ARG A 85 -1.62 -9.84 -11.99
C ARG A 85 -0.13 -9.64 -11.71
N ALA A 86 0.29 -9.75 -10.44
CA ALA A 86 1.68 -9.60 -10.05
C ALA A 86 2.59 -10.61 -10.77
N ILE A 87 2.19 -11.89 -10.82
CA ILE A 87 2.96 -12.94 -11.51
C ILE A 87 3.10 -12.63 -13.01
N LYS A 88 2.07 -12.04 -13.64
CA LYS A 88 2.07 -11.76 -15.08
C LYS A 88 2.81 -10.48 -15.46
N GLU A 89 2.73 -9.45 -14.64
CA GLU A 89 3.15 -8.10 -14.99
C GLU A 89 4.44 -7.65 -14.29
N ASP A 90 4.75 -8.18 -13.10
CA ASP A 90 5.93 -7.78 -12.35
C ASP A 90 7.22 -8.22 -13.06
N LYS A 91 8.21 -7.33 -13.07
CA LYS A 91 9.47 -7.54 -13.79
C LYS A 91 10.31 -8.68 -13.23
N ILE A 92 10.23 -8.89 -11.91
CA ILE A 92 11.00 -9.90 -11.20
C ILE A 92 10.26 -11.23 -11.26
N LEU A 93 8.98 -11.24 -10.89
CA LEU A 93 8.20 -12.47 -10.77
C LEU A 93 8.04 -13.20 -12.11
N LYS A 94 7.92 -12.48 -13.21
CA LYS A 94 7.80 -13.10 -14.55
C LYS A 94 9.06 -13.79 -15.06
N GLU A 95 10.21 -13.61 -14.40
CA GLU A 95 11.43 -14.38 -14.70
C GLU A 95 11.38 -15.81 -14.17
N PHE A 96 10.42 -16.11 -13.31
CA PHE A 96 10.19 -17.39 -12.69
C PHE A 96 8.96 -18.08 -13.31
N ASN A 97 9.01 -19.39 -13.40
CA ASN A 97 7.84 -20.20 -13.77
C ASN A 97 7.07 -20.55 -12.50
N ILE A 98 6.12 -19.67 -12.14
CA ILE A 98 5.38 -19.78 -10.88
C ILE A 98 4.04 -20.47 -11.13
N LYS A 99 3.82 -21.60 -10.46
CA LYS A 99 2.56 -22.32 -10.43
C LYS A 99 1.97 -22.21 -9.02
N ILE A 100 0.77 -21.62 -8.92
CA ILE A 100 0.06 -21.56 -7.66
C ILE A 100 -0.79 -22.80 -7.48
N LYS A 101 -0.56 -23.56 -6.43
CA LYS A 101 -1.38 -24.70 -6.02
C LYS A 101 -2.33 -24.30 -4.90
N GLU A 102 -1.85 -23.51 -3.95
CA GLU A 102 -2.59 -23.09 -2.77
C GLU A 102 -2.25 -21.63 -2.46
N ILE A 103 -3.25 -20.84 -2.01
CA ILE A 103 -3.10 -19.40 -1.73
C ILE A 103 -3.56 -19.00 -0.32
N ASP A 104 -4.13 -19.94 0.43
CA ASP A 104 -4.80 -19.60 1.69
C ASP A 104 -3.85 -18.98 2.70
N SER A 105 -2.64 -19.52 2.84
CA SER A 105 -1.62 -18.95 3.73
C SER A 105 -1.16 -17.56 3.30
N LEU A 106 -1.02 -17.28 1.99
CA LEU A 106 -0.71 -15.94 1.49
C LEU A 106 -1.79 -14.94 1.88
N ILE A 107 -3.05 -15.29 1.67
CA ILE A 107 -4.21 -14.45 1.99
C ILE A 107 -4.31 -14.24 3.50
N GLN A 108 -4.20 -15.31 4.28
CA GLN A 108 -4.33 -15.26 5.74
C GLN A 108 -3.23 -14.41 6.38
N ILE A 109 -1.98 -14.63 6.01
CA ILE A 109 -0.84 -13.87 6.57
C ILE A 109 -0.89 -12.41 6.16
N SER A 110 -1.39 -12.09 4.93
CA SER A 110 -1.53 -10.70 4.47
C SER A 110 -2.63 -9.93 5.20
N ASN A 111 -3.63 -10.63 5.73
CA ASN A 111 -4.77 -10.05 6.44
C ASN A 111 -5.47 -8.91 5.64
N GLY A 112 -5.65 -9.10 4.33
CA GLY A 112 -6.28 -8.11 3.45
C GLY A 112 -5.38 -6.97 3.00
N ASP A 113 -4.13 -6.92 3.44
CA ASP A 113 -3.15 -5.91 3.02
C ASP A 113 -2.43 -6.35 1.73
N ALA A 114 -2.69 -5.60 0.64
CA ALA A 114 -2.09 -5.86 -0.66
C ALA A 114 -0.56 -5.75 -0.66
N ARG A 115 0.00 -4.78 0.06
CA ARG A 115 1.46 -4.57 0.14
C ARG A 115 2.11 -5.74 0.84
N LYS A 116 1.55 -6.16 1.97
CA LYS A 116 2.03 -7.33 2.71
C LYS A 116 1.92 -8.60 1.89
N LEU A 117 0.81 -8.79 1.15
CA LEU A 117 0.62 -9.92 0.25
C LEU A 117 1.74 -10.02 -0.81
N LEU A 118 1.99 -8.91 -1.50
CA LEU A 118 3.00 -8.84 -2.55
C LEU A 118 4.42 -9.04 -2.01
N ASN A 119 4.72 -8.48 -0.84
CA ASN A 119 6.00 -8.67 -0.18
C ASN A 119 6.24 -10.14 0.20
N ILE A 120 5.21 -10.84 0.71
CA ILE A 120 5.32 -12.27 1.03
C ILE A 120 5.48 -13.09 -0.26
N LEU A 121 4.73 -12.80 -1.31
CA LEU A 121 4.86 -13.47 -2.59
C LEU A 121 6.28 -13.32 -3.17
N GLU A 122 6.81 -12.10 -3.17
CA GLU A 122 8.18 -11.82 -3.61
C GLU A 122 9.21 -12.55 -2.74
N LEU A 123 9.04 -12.55 -1.42
CA LEU A 123 9.90 -13.26 -0.49
C LEU A 123 9.95 -14.75 -0.80
N VAL A 124 8.79 -15.39 -0.96
CA VAL A 124 8.69 -16.83 -1.27
C VAL A 124 9.38 -17.14 -2.58
N VAL A 125 9.16 -16.33 -3.62
CA VAL A 125 9.77 -16.55 -4.93
C VAL A 125 11.29 -16.37 -4.89
N ARG A 126 11.79 -15.30 -4.28
CA ARG A 126 13.23 -14.99 -4.19
C ARG A 126 14.01 -15.92 -3.27
N SER A 127 13.36 -16.54 -2.29
CA SER A 127 14.00 -17.49 -1.40
C SER A 127 14.22 -18.85 -2.04
N ASN A 128 13.68 -19.10 -3.23
CA ASN A 128 13.90 -20.34 -3.98
C ASN A 128 15.06 -20.16 -4.96
N ILE A 129 15.91 -21.18 -5.04
CA ILE A 129 17.06 -21.24 -5.96
C ILE A 129 16.60 -21.60 -7.37
N GLU A 130 15.53 -22.40 -7.46
CA GLU A 130 14.98 -22.89 -8.73
C GLU A 130 14.04 -21.86 -9.38
N LYS A 131 14.07 -21.82 -10.72
CA LYS A 131 13.14 -20.97 -11.47
C LYS A 131 11.73 -21.55 -11.59
N ASN A 132 11.56 -22.84 -11.35
CA ASN A 132 10.25 -23.51 -11.35
C ASN A 132 9.75 -23.61 -9.90
N ILE A 133 8.74 -22.83 -9.57
CA ILE A 133 8.26 -22.71 -8.18
C ILE A 133 6.79 -23.13 -8.13
N VAL A 134 6.47 -24.06 -7.24
CA VAL A 134 5.09 -24.41 -6.91
C VAL A 134 4.75 -23.82 -5.55
N ILE A 135 3.91 -22.80 -5.53
CA ILE A 135 3.48 -22.15 -4.30
C ILE A 135 2.42 -23.02 -3.61
N THR A 136 2.74 -23.47 -2.42
CA THR A 136 1.86 -24.21 -1.50
C THR A 136 1.77 -23.47 -0.17
N ASN A 137 0.77 -23.78 0.64
CA ASN A 137 0.63 -23.20 1.97
C ASN A 137 1.84 -23.46 2.86
N ASP A 138 2.39 -24.68 2.81
CA ASP A 138 3.58 -25.08 3.60
C ASP A 138 4.81 -24.26 3.20
N LEU A 139 5.05 -24.07 1.88
CA LEU A 139 6.17 -23.26 1.40
C LEU A 139 6.06 -21.81 1.87
N VAL A 140 4.87 -21.25 1.83
CA VAL A 140 4.63 -19.87 2.28
C VAL A 140 4.93 -19.71 3.77
N ILE A 141 4.45 -20.65 4.60
CA ILE A 141 4.68 -20.65 6.04
C ILE A 141 6.18 -20.79 6.34
N GLU A 142 6.85 -21.78 5.71
CA GLU A 142 8.28 -22.03 5.88
C GLU A 142 9.11 -20.80 5.59
N LYS A 143 8.92 -20.19 4.41
CA LYS A 143 9.74 -19.03 3.99
C LYS A 143 9.44 -17.78 4.80
N THR A 144 8.20 -17.61 5.26
CA THR A 144 7.84 -16.51 6.15
C THR A 144 8.50 -16.66 7.52
N GLN A 145 8.51 -17.86 8.08
CA GLN A 145 9.16 -18.16 9.36
C GLN A 145 10.69 -18.01 9.29
N GLU A 146 11.33 -18.54 8.24
CA GLU A 146 12.77 -18.37 8.03
C GLU A 146 13.20 -16.90 7.97
N ASN A 147 12.39 -16.05 7.34
CA ASN A 147 12.68 -14.62 7.23
C ASN A 147 12.60 -13.93 8.60
N ILE A 148 11.68 -14.33 9.44
CA ILE A 148 11.54 -13.80 10.80
C ILE A 148 12.75 -14.16 11.64
N VAL A 149 13.17 -15.42 11.62
CA VAL A 149 14.34 -15.90 12.38
C VAL A 149 15.63 -15.20 11.93
N ARG A 150 15.75 -14.85 10.65
CA ARG A 150 16.87 -14.05 10.13
C ARG A 150 16.86 -12.62 10.64
N TYR A 151 15.68 -12.01 10.77
CA TYR A 151 15.54 -10.65 11.29
C TYR A 151 15.87 -10.56 12.79
N ASP A 152 15.45 -11.55 13.58
CA ASP A 152 15.74 -11.65 15.02
C ASP A 152 17.24 -11.81 15.32
N LYS A 153 17.98 -12.49 14.46
CA LYS A 153 19.45 -12.63 14.64
C LYS A 153 20.23 -11.34 14.37
N ASN A 154 19.60 -10.36 13.73
CA ASN A 154 20.23 -9.09 13.32
C ASN A 154 19.73 -7.85 14.07
N GLY A 155 18.82 -7.97 15.00
CA GLY A 155 18.30 -6.82 15.75
C GLY A 155 17.21 -7.19 16.74
N ASP A 156 17.42 -6.81 17.99
CA ASP A 156 16.49 -6.96 19.10
C ASP A 156 15.12 -6.32 18.86
N GLN A 157 14.07 -7.02 19.32
CA GLN A 157 12.70 -6.56 19.51
C GLN A 157 11.75 -6.67 18.31
N HIS A 158 10.99 -7.77 18.27
CA HIS A 158 9.58 -7.83 17.89
C HIS A 158 9.00 -9.26 18.01
N TYR A 159 9.11 -9.85 19.20
CA TYR A 159 8.60 -11.20 19.52
C TYR A 159 7.06 -11.30 19.62
N ASP A 160 6.34 -10.17 19.73
CA ASP A 160 4.93 -10.19 20.16
C ASP A 160 3.88 -10.43 19.06
N ILE A 161 4.22 -10.21 17.79
CA ILE A 161 3.21 -10.27 16.72
C ILE A 161 3.00 -11.70 16.19
N ILE A 162 3.98 -12.57 16.30
CA ILE A 162 3.95 -13.89 15.65
C ILE A 162 3.47 -14.99 16.58
N SER A 163 3.73 -14.87 17.88
CA SER A 163 3.21 -15.81 18.87
C SER A 163 1.68 -15.82 18.96
N ALA A 164 1.03 -14.71 18.58
CA ALA A 164 -0.43 -14.61 18.51
C ALA A 164 -1.02 -15.35 17.29
N PHE A 165 -0.25 -15.52 16.19
CA PHE A 165 -0.73 -16.16 14.98
C PHE A 165 -0.63 -17.69 14.96
N ILE A 166 0.21 -18.27 15.82
CA ILE A 166 0.44 -19.74 15.87
C ILE A 166 -0.51 -20.43 16.86
N LYS A 167 -1.19 -19.66 17.72
CA LYS A 167 -2.04 -20.20 18.82
C LYS A 167 -3.55 -20.04 18.61
N SER A 168 -4.02 -19.58 17.44
CA SER A 168 -5.47 -19.50 17.18
C SER A 168 -5.88 -20.52 16.07
#